data_98d6cd5451268456ac8901adeb700e6d
#
_entry.id   98d6cd5451268456ac8901adeb700e6d
#
_cell.length_a   1.000
_cell.length_b   1.000
_cell.length_c   1.000
_cell.angle_alpha   90.00
_cell.angle_beta   90.00
_cell.angle_gamma   90.00
#
_symmetry.space_group_name_H-M   'P 1'
#
loop_
_entity.id
_entity.type
_entity.pdbx_description
1 polymer ?
#
loop_
_entity_poly.entity_id
_entity_poly.type
_entity_poly.pdbx_seq_one_letter_code
_entity_poly.pdbx_strand_id
1 'polypeptide(L)'
;LSAVKDFDPEDKNGFFTNTYKAYNCMMVVVCSGIIVFDKLLASFLYAKDFYVAWKYVPWLTIAIVFGAMSGYIGGFFAAVKDSKIFAKSTVYGAITNVILNLILTPIMGALGAAIATAVSYFEVWIFRYLHSRRYIKIKVNMVRDLITYFFLVCQSIILLTEMKSSHMYVLEFGIFILIVLLYFKDIILLL
;
A
#
# COMPACT_ATOMS: atom_id res chain seq x y z
N LEU A 1 -15.11 9.15 16.21
CA LEU A 1 -16.26 10.01 16.58
C LEU A 1 -15.89 11.50 16.57
N SER A 2 -14.67 11.91 16.96
CA SER A 2 -14.21 13.30 16.86
C SER A 2 -14.10 13.79 15.42
N ALA A 3 -13.54 12.97 14.51
CA ALA A 3 -13.40 13.29 13.09
C ALA A 3 -14.73 13.59 12.38
N VAL A 4 -15.86 13.11 12.89
CA VAL A 4 -17.19 13.38 12.34
C VAL A 4 -17.73 14.74 12.78
N LYS A 5 -17.34 15.21 13.98
CA LYS A 5 -17.76 16.52 14.49
C LYS A 5 -17.01 17.68 13.87
N ASP A 6 -15.72 17.47 13.56
CA ASP A 6 -14.80 18.50 13.07
C ASP A 6 -14.44 18.33 11.59
N PHE A 7 -15.31 17.62 10.82
CA PHE A 7 -15.07 17.36 9.40
C PHE A 7 -15.16 18.66 8.59
N ASP A 8 -14.00 19.15 8.15
CA ASP A 8 -13.87 20.33 7.27
C ASP A 8 -13.63 19.87 5.83
N PRO A 9 -14.61 20.06 4.90
CA PRO A 9 -14.48 19.68 3.50
C PRO A 9 -13.33 20.38 2.77
N GLU A 10 -12.96 21.59 3.19
CA GLU A 10 -11.88 22.38 2.58
C GLU A 10 -10.51 22.06 3.17
N ASP A 11 -10.44 21.26 4.27
CA ASP A 11 -9.22 20.93 5.00
C ASP A 11 -8.33 22.17 5.27
N LYS A 12 -8.96 23.25 5.75
CA LYS A 12 -8.30 24.56 5.94
C LYS A 12 -7.10 24.47 6.87
N ASN A 13 -7.19 23.67 7.90
CA ASN A 13 -6.13 23.44 8.87
C ASN A 13 -5.10 22.41 8.39
N GLY A 14 -5.31 21.79 7.22
CA GLY A 14 -4.43 20.76 6.68
C GLY A 14 -4.36 19.46 7.50
N PHE A 15 -5.27 19.28 8.44
CA PHE A 15 -5.25 18.10 9.33
C PHE A 15 -5.36 16.78 8.56
N PHE A 16 -6.36 16.67 7.68
CA PHE A 16 -6.56 15.44 6.91
C PHE A 16 -5.47 15.23 5.87
N THR A 17 -4.99 16.31 5.24
CA THR A 17 -3.85 16.26 4.32
C THR A 17 -2.58 15.78 5.00
N ASN A 18 -2.24 16.33 6.16
CA ASN A 18 -1.01 15.97 6.88
C ASN A 18 -1.11 14.56 7.46
N THR A 19 -2.27 14.17 8.00
CA THR A 19 -2.50 12.81 8.47
C THR A 19 -2.39 11.78 7.33
N TYR A 20 -2.95 12.08 6.14
CA TYR A 20 -2.79 11.22 4.96
C TYR A 20 -1.30 11.05 4.59
N LYS A 21 -0.55 12.15 4.52
CA LYS A 21 0.87 12.14 4.16
C LYS A 21 1.70 11.35 5.18
N ALA A 22 1.47 11.62 6.47
CA ALA A 22 2.14 10.92 7.56
C ALA A 22 1.87 9.42 7.54
N TYR A 23 0.59 9.06 7.39
CA TYR A 23 0.16 7.66 7.34
C TYR A 23 0.72 6.93 6.12
N ASN A 24 0.65 7.55 4.92
CA ASN A 24 1.23 6.98 3.70
C ASN A 24 2.74 6.83 3.81
N CYS A 25 3.45 7.85 4.32
CA CYS A 25 4.88 7.81 4.57
C CYS A 25 5.26 6.61 5.46
N MET A 26 4.60 6.47 6.61
CA MET A 26 4.84 5.36 7.53
C MET A 26 4.61 4.00 6.84
N MET A 27 3.49 3.85 6.14
CA MET A 27 3.12 2.60 5.47
C MET A 27 4.13 2.20 4.39
N VAL A 28 4.56 3.15 3.52
CA VAL A 28 5.49 2.83 2.43
C VAL A 28 6.91 2.56 2.93
N VAL A 29 7.38 3.30 3.94
CA VAL A 29 8.71 3.08 4.53
C VAL A 29 8.78 1.73 5.24
N VAL A 30 7.76 1.40 6.04
CA VAL A 30 7.68 0.09 6.72
C VAL A 30 7.55 -1.04 5.71
N CYS A 31 6.71 -0.89 4.68
CA CYS A 31 6.56 -1.90 3.62
C CYS A 31 7.89 -2.14 2.90
N SER A 32 8.57 -1.08 2.45
CA SER A 32 9.87 -1.18 1.78
C SER A 32 10.92 -1.83 2.70
N GLY A 33 10.95 -1.48 3.98
CA GLY A 33 11.83 -2.12 4.97
C GLY A 33 11.55 -3.61 5.12
N ILE A 34 10.28 -4.01 5.21
CA ILE A 34 9.89 -5.42 5.27
C ILE A 34 10.38 -6.16 4.02
N ILE A 35 10.22 -5.58 2.81
CA ILE A 35 10.66 -6.20 1.56
C ILE A 35 12.18 -6.40 1.56
N VAL A 36 12.97 -5.39 1.94
CA VAL A 36 14.44 -5.48 2.00
C VAL A 36 14.89 -6.62 2.91
N PHE A 37 14.26 -6.77 4.06
CA PHE A 37 14.63 -7.77 5.07
C PHE A 37 13.83 -9.07 4.98
N ASP A 38 12.97 -9.24 3.98
CA ASP A 38 11.99 -10.33 3.91
C ASP A 38 12.63 -11.73 3.99
N LYS A 39 13.66 -12.02 3.18
CA LYS A 39 14.37 -13.31 3.24
C LYS A 39 15.04 -13.57 4.61
N LEU A 40 15.55 -12.51 5.23
CA LEU A 40 16.14 -12.58 6.57
C LEU A 40 15.05 -12.87 7.61
N LEU A 41 13.96 -12.10 7.59
CA LEU A 41 12.81 -12.30 8.48
C LEU A 41 12.22 -13.71 8.31
N ALA A 42 12.06 -14.16 7.07
CA ALA A 42 11.57 -15.50 6.78
C ALA A 42 12.47 -16.60 7.38
N SER A 43 13.79 -16.41 7.37
CA SER A 43 14.73 -17.39 7.94
C SER A 43 14.62 -17.53 9.46
N PHE A 44 14.19 -16.49 10.17
CA PHE A 44 14.00 -16.49 11.61
C PHE A 44 12.57 -16.86 12.04
N LEU A 45 11.57 -16.40 11.29
CA LEU A 45 10.17 -16.46 11.70
C LEU A 45 9.45 -17.69 11.20
N TYR A 46 9.88 -18.28 10.07
CA TYR A 46 9.15 -19.38 9.46
C TYR A 46 9.81 -20.72 9.73
N ALA A 47 9.00 -21.73 10.00
CA ALA A 47 9.47 -23.10 9.99
C ALA A 47 10.00 -23.46 8.59
N LYS A 48 10.96 -24.39 8.51
CA LYS A 48 11.66 -24.75 7.25
C LYS A 48 10.70 -25.04 6.10
N ASP A 49 9.58 -25.72 6.39
CA ASP A 49 8.57 -26.09 5.39
C ASP A 49 7.77 -24.89 4.85
N PHE A 50 7.71 -23.80 5.61
CA PHE A 50 7.02 -22.57 5.23
C PHE A 50 7.96 -21.45 4.76
N TYR A 51 9.26 -21.73 4.66
CA TYR A 51 10.24 -20.71 4.22
C TYR A 51 9.87 -20.09 2.87
N VAL A 52 9.29 -20.85 1.95
CA VAL A 52 8.85 -20.40 0.63
C VAL A 52 7.88 -19.20 0.67
N ALA A 53 7.25 -18.94 1.82
CA ALA A 53 6.29 -17.84 2.00
C ALA A 53 6.93 -16.45 1.78
N TRP A 54 8.25 -16.31 1.86
CA TRP A 54 8.94 -15.07 1.52
C TRP A 54 8.60 -14.56 0.11
N LYS A 55 8.25 -15.45 -0.83
CA LYS A 55 7.85 -15.05 -2.20
C LYS A 55 6.54 -14.26 -2.26
N TYR A 56 5.68 -14.43 -1.26
CA TYR A 56 4.33 -13.86 -1.23
C TYR A 56 4.23 -12.61 -0.36
N VAL A 57 5.06 -12.54 0.67
CA VAL A 57 5.04 -11.45 1.69
C VAL A 57 5.18 -10.06 1.07
N PRO A 58 6.08 -9.78 0.11
CA PRO A 58 6.18 -8.48 -0.51
C PRO A 58 4.86 -8.00 -1.12
N TRP A 59 4.19 -8.86 -1.87
CA TRP A 59 2.91 -8.53 -2.52
C TRP A 59 1.77 -8.34 -1.52
N LEU A 60 1.75 -9.14 -0.46
CA LEU A 60 0.77 -8.99 0.62
C LEU A 60 1.00 -7.73 1.44
N THR A 61 2.25 -7.33 1.68
CA THR A 61 2.56 -6.05 2.34
C THR A 61 2.18 -4.85 1.49
N ILE A 62 2.36 -4.91 0.17
CA ILE A 62 1.83 -3.89 -0.76
C ILE A 62 0.29 -3.84 -0.67
N ALA A 63 -0.38 -4.99 -0.63
CA ALA A 63 -1.83 -5.05 -0.44
C ALA A 63 -2.26 -4.38 0.88
N ILE A 64 -1.50 -4.57 1.97
CA ILE A 64 -1.75 -3.93 3.26
C ILE A 64 -1.60 -2.40 3.15
N VAL A 65 -0.60 -1.89 2.42
CA VAL A 65 -0.45 -0.43 2.17
C VAL A 65 -1.71 0.13 1.53
N PHE A 66 -2.17 -0.46 0.42
CA PHE A 66 -3.38 0.01 -0.26
C PHE A 66 -4.64 -0.20 0.56
N GLY A 67 -4.74 -1.32 1.29
CA GLY A 67 -5.84 -1.59 2.22
C GLY A 67 -5.95 -0.52 3.31
N ALA A 68 -4.83 -0.18 3.93
CA ALA A 68 -4.73 0.84 4.97
C ALA A 68 -5.09 2.23 4.43
N MET A 69 -4.52 2.62 3.27
CA MET A 69 -4.81 3.91 2.64
C MET A 69 -6.27 4.01 2.18
N SER A 70 -6.83 2.92 1.65
CA SER A 70 -8.25 2.87 1.28
C SER A 70 -9.16 2.95 2.50
N GLY A 71 -8.76 2.35 3.62
CA GLY A 71 -9.46 2.44 4.91
C GLY A 71 -9.49 3.87 5.46
N TYR A 72 -8.35 4.56 5.40
CA TYR A 72 -8.26 5.97 5.80
C TYR A 72 -9.24 6.85 5.00
N ILE A 73 -9.21 6.74 3.67
CA ILE A 73 -10.14 7.48 2.80
C ILE A 73 -11.59 7.04 3.02
N GLY A 74 -11.81 5.76 3.33
CA GLY A 74 -13.12 5.21 3.67
C GLY A 74 -13.77 5.92 4.87
N GLY A 75 -12.96 6.39 5.82
CA GLY A 75 -13.42 7.19 6.95
C GLY A 75 -14.14 8.49 6.55
N PHE A 76 -13.77 9.12 5.42
CA PHE A 76 -14.43 10.32 4.93
C PHE A 76 -15.88 10.03 4.50
N PHE A 77 -16.13 8.89 3.85
CA PHE A 77 -17.49 8.50 3.46
C PHE A 77 -18.36 8.20 4.69
N ALA A 78 -17.77 7.64 5.74
CA ALA A 78 -18.46 7.44 7.00
C ALA A 78 -18.80 8.78 7.68
N ALA A 79 -17.89 9.76 7.63
CA ALA A 79 -18.11 11.09 8.20
C ALA A 79 -19.27 11.82 7.50
N VAL A 80 -19.40 11.71 6.18
CA VAL A 80 -20.51 12.33 5.40
C VAL A 80 -21.73 11.41 5.27
N LYS A 81 -21.76 10.27 5.95
CA LYS A 81 -22.83 9.26 5.93
C LYS A 81 -23.15 8.71 4.52
N ASP A 82 -22.19 8.73 3.60
CA ASP A 82 -22.32 8.11 2.27
C ASP A 82 -21.68 6.72 2.24
N SER A 83 -22.39 5.75 2.81
CA SER A 83 -21.97 4.35 2.79
C SER A 83 -22.05 3.68 1.40
N LYS A 84 -22.77 4.28 0.43
CA LYS A 84 -22.95 3.69 -0.89
C LYS A 84 -21.65 3.58 -1.67
N ILE A 85 -20.82 4.64 -1.66
CA ILE A 85 -19.52 4.65 -2.34
C ILE A 85 -18.56 3.66 -1.67
N PHE A 86 -18.57 3.63 -0.32
CA PHE A 86 -17.77 2.67 0.44
C PHE A 86 -18.12 1.23 0.07
N ALA A 87 -19.43 0.88 0.07
CA ALA A 87 -19.90 -0.46 -0.30
C ALA A 87 -19.55 -0.80 -1.76
N LYS A 88 -19.83 0.10 -2.72
CA LYS A 88 -19.51 -0.11 -4.13
C LYS A 88 -18.02 -0.41 -4.35
N SER A 89 -17.12 0.39 -3.77
CA SER A 89 -15.68 0.18 -3.91
C SER A 89 -15.24 -1.18 -3.38
N THR A 90 -15.81 -1.61 -2.25
CA THR A 90 -15.51 -2.93 -1.67
C THR A 90 -16.00 -4.06 -2.58
N VAL A 91 -17.21 -3.94 -3.14
CA VAL A 91 -17.75 -4.95 -4.06
C VAL A 91 -16.90 -5.03 -5.34
N TYR A 92 -16.53 -3.91 -5.95
CA TYR A 92 -15.66 -3.91 -7.12
C TYR A 92 -14.31 -4.56 -6.83
N GLY A 93 -13.65 -4.18 -5.75
CA GLY A 93 -12.40 -4.82 -5.37
C GLY A 93 -12.54 -6.33 -5.11
N ALA A 94 -13.65 -6.77 -4.50
CA ALA A 94 -13.91 -8.19 -4.29
C ALA A 94 -14.11 -8.94 -5.61
N ILE A 95 -14.85 -8.37 -6.55
CA ILE A 95 -15.07 -8.96 -7.89
C ILE A 95 -13.73 -9.05 -8.63
N THR A 96 -12.95 -7.96 -8.67
CA THR A 96 -11.61 -7.95 -9.28
C THR A 96 -10.70 -8.99 -8.65
N ASN A 97 -10.72 -9.11 -7.31
CA ASN A 97 -9.92 -10.11 -6.60
C ASN A 97 -10.29 -11.54 -7.02
N VAL A 98 -11.58 -11.87 -7.08
CA VAL A 98 -12.04 -13.20 -7.51
C VAL A 98 -11.62 -13.47 -8.96
N ILE A 99 -11.85 -12.53 -9.88
CA ILE A 99 -11.48 -12.71 -11.29
C ILE A 99 -9.97 -12.93 -11.44
N LEU A 100 -9.16 -12.08 -10.81
CA LEU A 100 -7.70 -12.20 -10.88
C LEU A 100 -7.20 -13.49 -10.22
N ASN A 101 -7.80 -13.92 -9.11
CA ASN A 101 -7.46 -15.21 -8.51
C ASN A 101 -7.75 -16.38 -9.46
N LEU A 102 -8.90 -16.39 -10.14
CA LEU A 102 -9.24 -17.43 -11.10
C LEU A 102 -8.26 -17.50 -12.29
N ILE A 103 -7.66 -16.35 -12.66
CA ILE A 103 -6.69 -16.27 -13.77
C ILE A 103 -5.27 -16.55 -13.29
N LEU A 104 -4.82 -15.90 -12.21
CA LEU A 104 -3.40 -15.91 -11.81
C LEU A 104 -3.05 -17.11 -10.94
N THR A 105 -3.96 -17.60 -10.09
CA THR A 105 -3.65 -18.71 -9.19
C THR A 105 -3.36 -20.03 -9.93
N PRO A 106 -4.05 -20.39 -11.02
CA PRO A 106 -3.67 -21.57 -11.80
C PRO A 106 -2.31 -21.48 -12.47
N ILE A 107 -1.82 -20.25 -12.76
CA ILE A 107 -0.55 -20.01 -13.47
C ILE A 107 0.62 -19.86 -12.49
N MET A 108 0.40 -19.13 -11.38
CA MET A 108 1.45 -18.69 -10.46
C MET A 108 1.27 -19.23 -9.03
N GLY A 109 0.26 -20.06 -8.79
CA GLY A 109 -0.05 -20.57 -7.45
C GLY A 109 -0.34 -19.46 -6.44
N ALA A 110 0.17 -19.59 -5.23
CA ALA A 110 -0.03 -18.65 -4.13
C ALA A 110 0.54 -17.22 -4.45
N LEU A 111 1.57 -17.13 -5.29
CA LEU A 111 2.09 -15.83 -5.74
C LEU A 111 1.04 -15.08 -6.56
N GLY A 112 0.31 -15.79 -7.44
CA GLY A 112 -0.79 -15.21 -8.21
C GLY A 112 -1.91 -14.66 -7.32
N ALA A 113 -2.25 -15.38 -6.25
CA ALA A 113 -3.24 -14.92 -5.28
C ALA A 113 -2.77 -13.67 -4.51
N ALA A 114 -1.49 -13.60 -4.14
CA ALA A 114 -0.91 -12.43 -3.48
C ALA A 114 -0.93 -11.18 -4.39
N ILE A 115 -0.57 -11.34 -5.68
CA ILE A 115 -0.63 -10.28 -6.68
C ILE A 115 -2.09 -9.84 -6.91
N ALA A 116 -3.03 -10.79 -7.06
CA ALA A 116 -4.45 -10.48 -7.21
C ALA A 116 -4.97 -9.62 -6.06
N THR A 117 -4.54 -9.93 -4.84
CA THR A 117 -4.90 -9.17 -3.64
C THR A 117 -4.33 -7.74 -3.69
N ALA A 118 -3.05 -7.58 -4.05
CA ALA A 118 -2.42 -6.26 -4.15
C ALA A 118 -3.11 -5.37 -5.21
N VAL A 119 -3.41 -5.93 -6.38
CA VAL A 119 -4.10 -5.20 -7.46
C VAL A 119 -5.51 -4.79 -7.05
N SER A 120 -6.26 -5.68 -6.39
CA SER A 120 -7.63 -5.39 -5.95
C SER A 120 -7.68 -4.29 -4.90
N TYR A 121 -6.75 -4.29 -3.93
CA TYR A 121 -6.67 -3.21 -2.93
C TYR A 121 -6.20 -1.88 -3.54
N PHE A 122 -5.30 -1.92 -4.53
CA PHE A 122 -4.94 -0.74 -5.31
C PHE A 122 -6.16 -0.14 -6.02
N GLU A 123 -6.99 -0.97 -6.67
CA GLU A 123 -8.23 -0.54 -7.31
C GLU A 123 -9.19 0.11 -6.29
N VAL A 124 -9.40 -0.51 -5.14
CA VAL A 124 -10.24 0.05 -4.06
C VAL A 124 -9.70 1.41 -3.60
N TRP A 125 -8.38 1.52 -3.41
CA TRP A 125 -7.75 2.76 -2.99
C TRP A 125 -7.95 3.88 -4.02
N ILE A 126 -7.64 3.63 -5.30
CA ILE A 126 -7.77 4.65 -6.36
C ILE A 126 -9.24 5.06 -6.55
N PHE A 127 -10.16 4.09 -6.52
CA PHE A 127 -11.60 4.36 -6.61
C PHE A 127 -12.08 5.28 -5.48
N ARG A 128 -11.71 4.95 -4.24
CA ARG A 128 -12.06 5.77 -3.06
C ARG A 128 -11.41 7.15 -3.13
N TYR A 129 -10.15 7.23 -3.52
CA TYR A 129 -9.44 8.49 -3.65
C TYR A 129 -10.15 9.42 -4.66
N LEU A 130 -10.48 8.92 -5.85
CA LEU A 130 -11.15 9.71 -6.87
C LEU A 130 -12.53 10.21 -6.42
N HIS A 131 -13.29 9.37 -5.72
CA HIS A 131 -14.62 9.75 -5.24
C HIS A 131 -14.59 10.64 -3.99
N SER A 132 -13.57 10.51 -3.14
CA SER A 132 -13.44 11.34 -1.93
C SER A 132 -13.26 12.82 -2.23
N ARG A 133 -12.71 13.16 -3.41
CA ARG A 133 -12.50 14.55 -3.86
C ARG A 133 -13.81 15.37 -3.96
N ARG A 134 -14.97 14.70 -3.95
CA ARG A 134 -16.30 15.36 -3.90
C ARG A 134 -16.65 15.87 -2.51
N TYR A 135 -16.05 15.26 -1.47
CA TYR A 135 -16.38 15.54 -0.07
C TYR A 135 -15.27 16.25 0.66
N ILE A 136 -14.03 16.07 0.24
CA ILE A 136 -12.86 16.67 0.91
C ILE A 136 -11.74 16.98 -0.10
N LYS A 137 -11.10 18.14 0.09
CA LYS A 137 -10.01 18.63 -0.78
C LYS A 137 -8.64 18.38 -0.14
N ILE A 138 -8.26 17.13 0.04
CA ILE A 138 -6.91 16.79 0.52
C ILE A 138 -5.85 17.11 -0.56
N LYS A 139 -4.75 17.74 -0.13
CA LYS A 139 -3.63 18.12 -1.00
C LYS A 139 -2.56 17.03 -0.99
N VAL A 140 -2.71 16.04 -1.85
CA VAL A 140 -1.81 14.89 -1.98
C VAL A 140 -0.90 15.05 -3.19
N ASN A 141 0.37 14.68 -3.04
CA ASN A 141 1.29 14.56 -4.17
C ASN A 141 1.16 13.17 -4.80
N MET A 142 0.13 13.00 -5.65
CA MET A 142 -0.19 11.72 -6.28
C MET A 142 0.96 11.17 -7.13
N VAL A 143 1.72 12.05 -7.80
CA VAL A 143 2.85 11.63 -8.64
C VAL A 143 3.92 10.97 -7.78
N ARG A 144 4.30 11.59 -6.66
CA ARG A 144 5.26 11.03 -5.71
C ARG A 144 4.78 9.68 -5.17
N ASP A 145 3.52 9.63 -4.74
CA ASP A 145 2.95 8.41 -4.15
C ASP A 145 2.93 7.25 -5.17
N LEU A 146 2.53 7.51 -6.42
CA LEU A 146 2.55 6.51 -7.49
C LEU A 146 3.97 6.04 -7.85
N ILE A 147 4.96 6.95 -7.88
CA ILE A 147 6.37 6.58 -8.08
C ILE A 147 6.84 5.68 -6.95
N THR A 148 6.47 5.98 -5.71
CA THR A 148 6.83 5.16 -4.55
C THR A 148 6.20 3.77 -4.62
N TYR A 149 4.92 3.67 -4.97
CA TYR A 149 4.25 2.37 -5.13
C TYR A 149 4.88 1.56 -6.27
N PHE A 150 5.28 2.22 -7.35
CA PHE A 150 6.06 1.58 -8.41
C PHE A 150 7.40 1.03 -7.90
N PHE A 151 8.11 1.77 -7.03
CA PHE A 151 9.34 1.28 -6.41
C PHE A 151 9.11 0.07 -5.50
N LEU A 152 8.02 0.01 -4.74
CA LEU A 152 7.66 -1.17 -3.95
C LEU A 152 7.43 -2.41 -4.85
N VAL A 153 6.77 -2.23 -6.00
CA VAL A 153 6.60 -3.30 -6.99
C VAL A 153 7.94 -3.73 -7.57
N CYS A 154 8.83 -2.79 -7.90
CA CYS A 154 10.19 -3.10 -8.39
C CYS A 154 10.98 -3.92 -7.35
N GLN A 155 10.96 -3.53 -6.06
CA GLN A 155 11.59 -4.30 -4.99
C GLN A 155 11.03 -5.72 -4.94
N SER A 156 9.70 -5.88 -4.97
CA SER A 156 9.06 -7.19 -4.95
C SER A 156 9.47 -8.08 -6.12
N ILE A 157 9.69 -7.50 -7.30
CA ILE A 157 10.17 -8.22 -8.49
C ILE A 157 11.66 -8.57 -8.33
N ILE A 158 12.51 -7.63 -7.90
CA ILE A 158 13.95 -7.84 -7.71
C ILE A 158 14.18 -8.98 -6.71
N LEU A 159 13.42 -9.03 -5.63
CA LEU A 159 13.52 -10.08 -4.61
C LEU A 159 13.25 -11.48 -5.17
N LEU A 160 12.37 -11.60 -6.19
CA LEU A 160 12.05 -12.86 -6.87
C LEU A 160 13.08 -13.27 -7.93
N THR A 161 14.01 -12.38 -8.30
CA THR A 161 15.05 -12.73 -9.30
C THR A 161 16.13 -13.63 -8.70
N GLU A 162 16.74 -14.46 -9.53
CA GLU A 162 17.87 -15.33 -9.17
C GLU A 162 19.22 -14.60 -9.19
N MET A 163 19.22 -13.30 -8.84
CA MET A 163 20.44 -12.50 -8.81
C MET A 163 21.34 -12.91 -7.64
N LYS A 164 22.64 -12.68 -7.79
CA LYS A 164 23.60 -12.84 -6.69
C LYS A 164 23.15 -11.98 -5.49
N SER A 165 23.08 -12.56 -4.31
CA SER A 165 22.57 -11.90 -3.09
C SER A 165 23.15 -10.51 -2.85
N SER A 166 24.46 -10.32 -3.09
CA SER A 166 25.11 -9.02 -2.91
C SER A 166 24.54 -7.92 -3.81
N HIS A 167 24.31 -8.21 -5.11
CA HIS A 167 23.74 -7.23 -6.05
C HIS A 167 22.26 -6.96 -5.74
N MET A 168 21.52 -8.01 -5.39
CA MET A 168 20.12 -7.89 -4.99
C MET A 168 19.97 -6.93 -3.81
N TYR A 169 20.71 -7.14 -2.72
CA TYR A 169 20.62 -6.26 -1.55
C TYR A 169 21.09 -4.82 -1.83
N VAL A 170 22.09 -4.61 -2.69
CA VAL A 170 22.51 -3.25 -3.10
C VAL A 170 21.37 -2.52 -3.80
N LEU A 171 20.63 -3.18 -4.70
CA LEU A 171 19.47 -2.60 -5.38
C LEU A 171 18.31 -2.35 -4.40
N GLU A 172 17.99 -3.31 -3.55
CA GLU A 172 16.93 -3.21 -2.55
C GLU A 172 17.17 -2.04 -1.58
N PHE A 173 18.39 -1.94 -1.00
CA PHE A 173 18.76 -0.82 -0.12
C PHE A 173 18.79 0.51 -0.88
N GLY A 174 19.23 0.52 -2.15
CA GLY A 174 19.21 1.71 -2.98
C GLY A 174 17.79 2.26 -3.16
N ILE A 175 16.83 1.38 -3.48
CA ILE A 175 15.41 1.77 -3.63
C ILE A 175 14.83 2.19 -2.27
N PHE A 176 15.14 1.50 -1.18
CA PHE A 176 14.71 1.88 0.17
C PHE A 176 15.17 3.30 0.52
N ILE A 177 16.44 3.62 0.29
CA ILE A 177 16.99 4.96 0.53
C ILE A 177 16.26 6.00 -0.34
N LEU A 178 15.99 5.70 -1.61
CA LEU A 178 15.23 6.59 -2.49
C LEU A 178 13.82 6.87 -1.95
N ILE A 179 13.12 5.85 -1.46
CA ILE A 179 11.79 6.01 -0.84
C ILE A 179 11.90 6.91 0.40
N VAL A 180 12.86 6.67 1.29
CA VAL A 180 13.08 7.50 2.49
C VAL A 180 13.37 8.96 2.11
N LEU A 181 14.18 9.19 1.07
CA LEU A 181 14.49 10.54 0.58
C LEU A 181 13.27 11.24 0.00
N LEU A 182 12.41 10.53 -0.72
CA LEU A 182 11.15 11.09 -1.26
C LEU A 182 10.21 11.57 -0.16
N TYR A 183 10.23 10.92 0.99
CA TYR A 183 9.39 11.24 2.15
C TYR A 183 10.13 11.97 3.27
N PHE A 184 11.38 12.39 3.05
CA PHE A 184 12.21 13.00 4.10
C PHE A 184 11.53 14.18 4.81
N LYS A 185 10.86 15.07 4.04
CA LYS A 185 10.11 16.20 4.63
C LYS A 185 8.94 15.74 5.49
N ASP A 186 8.23 14.68 5.07
CA ASP A 186 7.09 14.17 5.82
C ASP A 186 7.56 13.44 7.09
N ILE A 187 8.74 12.78 7.05
CA ILE A 187 9.36 12.14 8.23
C ILE A 187 9.75 13.20 9.29
N ILE A 188 10.35 14.32 8.86
CA ILE A 188 10.70 15.42 9.79
C ILE A 188 9.46 16.01 10.46
N LEU A 189 8.34 16.06 9.76
CA LEU A 189 7.07 16.56 10.32
C LEU A 189 6.44 15.58 11.34
N LEU A 190 6.89 14.33 11.37
CA LEU A 190 6.43 13.31 12.32
C LEU A 190 7.25 13.25 13.61
N LEU A 191 8.48 13.81 13.59
CA LEU A 191 9.40 13.91 14.72
C LEU A 191 9.22 15.22 15.47
#